data_7e8acb2528b0ddcb2a2770455dfab41a
#
_entry.id   7e8acb2528b0ddcb2a2770455dfab41a
#
_cell.length_a   1.000
_cell.length_b   1.000
_cell.length_c   1.000
_cell.angle_alpha   90.00
_cell.angle_beta   90.00
_cell.angle_gamma   90.00
#
_symmetry.space_group_name_H-M   'P 1'
#
loop_
_entity.id
_entity.type
_entity.pdbx_description
1 polymer ?
#
loop_
_entity_poly.entity_id
_entity_poly.type
_entity_poly.pdbx_seq_one_letter_code
_entity_poly.pdbx_strand_id
1 'polypeptide(L)'
;GERAKVAVSATQSGIDPVGACVGIRGVRIQTIVRELHDEKIDVIEWNPDPSIFISKAISPARVSGVYLNEMETSGKTATVVVPEDQLSLAIGRDGQNARLAAKLTGWRIDIKSISEAAADSLRKLLTDESYSDIAANETAFIPLIQQMLAKRAEGRPLMPEEFDQIAQFIDRVERKISSRLKPVVKKAVDTVTVQIRSELPDYLFEKSILDSGLPEHVTYILQEAGYASLGDLVLQVKKNPDEILKLQGIGPRAMTEINHLMDEVLPIIEKINATAQAEKDQEPETEAVVEPVEEPAEQAALAMFVALLHRLQDARAQGRGEHDRHQHRQRHRGHDGDRELAVDHAGRAAE
;
A
#
# COMPACT_ATOMS: atom_id res chain seq x y z
N GLY A 1 4.21 -24.85 16.78
CA GLY A 1 5.17 -23.77 16.84
C GLY A 1 5.57 -23.51 18.27
N GLU A 2 6.83 -23.21 18.48
CA GLU A 2 7.34 -22.93 19.82
C GLU A 2 7.40 -21.42 20.09
N ARG A 3 7.24 -20.60 19.06
CA ARG A 3 7.29 -19.15 19.12
C ARG A 3 6.52 -18.50 17.97
N ALA A 4 5.79 -17.45 18.27
CA ALA A 4 5.06 -16.62 17.32
C ALA A 4 5.50 -15.16 17.41
N LYS A 5 5.36 -14.40 16.28
CA LYS A 5 5.44 -12.93 16.29
C LYS A 5 4.11 -12.36 15.82
N VAL A 6 3.63 -11.34 16.54
CA VAL A 6 2.37 -10.67 16.25
C VAL A 6 2.61 -9.17 16.17
N ALA A 7 2.15 -8.55 15.09
CA ALA A 7 2.17 -7.10 14.93
C ALA A 7 0.82 -6.52 15.33
N VAL A 8 0.83 -5.47 16.12
CA VAL A 8 -0.37 -4.78 16.62
C VAL A 8 -0.30 -3.29 16.30
N SER A 9 -1.45 -2.69 16.02
CA SER A 9 -1.59 -1.25 15.83
C SER A 9 -2.78 -0.72 16.62
N ALA A 10 -2.74 0.55 17.01
CA ALA A 10 -3.86 1.23 17.61
C ALA A 10 -4.68 1.97 16.54
N THR A 11 -6.01 1.89 16.63
CA THR A 11 -6.93 2.67 15.79
C THR A 11 -7.13 4.10 16.30
N GLN A 12 -6.83 4.34 17.59
CA GLN A 12 -6.91 5.65 18.21
C GLN A 12 -5.52 6.18 18.52
N SER A 13 -5.30 7.47 18.29
CA SER A 13 -4.03 8.14 18.59
C SER A 13 -3.75 8.18 20.10
N GLY A 14 -2.49 8.09 20.50
CA GLY A 14 -2.06 8.18 21.89
C GLY A 14 -2.15 6.88 22.70
N ILE A 15 -2.59 5.77 22.10
CA ILE A 15 -2.60 4.46 22.73
C ILE A 15 -1.31 3.71 22.36
N ASP A 16 -0.61 3.16 23.36
CA ASP A 16 0.45 2.18 23.14
C ASP A 16 -0.15 0.80 22.84
N PRO A 17 -0.13 0.31 21.58
CA PRO A 17 -0.76 -0.95 21.22
C PRO A 17 -0.04 -2.16 21.82
N VAL A 18 1.28 -2.09 21.98
CA VAL A 18 2.07 -3.18 22.56
C VAL A 18 1.81 -3.29 24.06
N GLY A 19 1.88 -2.18 24.77
CA GLY A 19 1.58 -2.14 26.20
C GLY A 19 0.16 -2.57 26.51
N ALA A 20 -0.82 -2.21 25.67
CA ALA A 20 -2.21 -2.63 25.81
C ALA A 20 -2.39 -4.16 25.66
N CYS A 21 -1.68 -4.79 24.71
CA CYS A 21 -1.74 -6.24 24.51
C CYS A 21 -0.95 -7.02 25.57
N VAL A 22 0.23 -6.55 25.94
CA VAL A 22 1.09 -7.20 26.92
C VAL A 22 0.52 -7.06 28.33
N GLY A 23 0.02 -5.87 28.67
CA GLY A 23 -0.51 -5.55 30.00
C GLY A 23 0.58 -5.33 31.05
N ILE A 24 0.17 -4.85 32.23
CA ILE A 24 1.10 -4.56 33.34
C ILE A 24 1.84 -5.86 33.73
N ARG A 25 3.16 -5.81 33.71
CA ARG A 25 4.04 -6.97 34.02
C ARG A 25 3.75 -8.21 33.15
N GLY A 26 3.14 -8.04 31.96
CA GLY A 26 2.86 -9.12 31.03
C GLY A 26 1.66 -10.00 31.39
N VAL A 27 0.79 -9.58 32.30
CA VAL A 27 -0.34 -10.41 32.80
C VAL A 27 -1.26 -10.84 31.65
N ARG A 28 -1.58 -9.92 30.72
CA ARG A 28 -2.50 -10.23 29.62
C ARG A 28 -1.90 -11.24 28.64
N ILE A 29 -0.66 -10.98 28.18
CA ILE A 29 0.00 -11.88 27.22
C ILE A 29 0.27 -13.26 27.82
N GLN A 30 0.56 -13.34 29.13
CA GLN A 30 0.77 -14.61 29.84
C GLN A 30 -0.49 -15.49 29.83
N THR A 31 -1.69 -14.89 29.88
CA THR A 31 -2.94 -15.65 29.79
C THR A 31 -3.06 -16.32 28.42
N ILE A 32 -2.77 -15.57 27.34
CA ILE A 32 -2.79 -16.06 25.97
C ILE A 32 -1.74 -17.16 25.77
N VAL A 33 -0.52 -16.94 26.28
CA VAL A 33 0.58 -17.95 26.20
C VAL A 33 0.16 -19.27 26.84
N ARG A 34 -0.54 -19.26 27.99
CA ARG A 34 -1.06 -20.46 28.65
C ARG A 34 -2.14 -21.16 27.81
N GLU A 35 -3.03 -20.42 27.17
CA GLU A 35 -4.05 -20.97 26.28
C GLU A 35 -3.44 -21.61 25.03
N LEU A 36 -2.29 -21.11 24.58
CA LEU A 36 -1.54 -21.62 23.45
C LEU A 36 -0.46 -22.66 23.85
N HIS A 37 -0.65 -23.36 24.96
CA HIS A 37 0.25 -24.43 25.45
C HIS A 37 1.70 -23.96 25.61
N ASP A 38 1.87 -22.80 26.24
CA ASP A 38 3.15 -22.15 26.54
C ASP A 38 3.97 -21.71 25.29
N GLU A 39 3.31 -21.53 24.14
CA GLU A 39 3.93 -20.92 22.97
C GLU A 39 4.34 -19.48 23.25
N LYS A 40 5.61 -19.16 23.08
CA LYS A 40 6.15 -17.80 23.31
C LYS A 40 5.67 -16.85 22.22
N ILE A 41 5.15 -15.70 22.63
CA ILE A 41 4.64 -14.68 21.71
C ILE A 41 5.45 -13.39 21.85
N ASP A 42 6.03 -12.93 20.74
CA ASP A 42 6.62 -11.59 20.62
C ASP A 42 5.58 -10.64 20.06
N VAL A 43 5.16 -9.65 20.84
CA VAL A 43 4.26 -8.60 20.37
C VAL A 43 5.08 -7.40 19.95
N ILE A 44 4.90 -6.94 18.72
CA ILE A 44 5.60 -5.78 18.16
C ILE A 44 4.59 -4.78 17.62
N GLU A 45 4.98 -3.52 17.55
CA GLU A 45 4.14 -2.49 16.95
C GLU A 45 4.25 -2.53 15.41
N TRP A 46 3.11 -2.57 14.75
CA TRP A 46 3.02 -2.44 13.30
C TRP A 46 3.34 -1.01 12.87
N ASN A 47 3.97 -0.85 11.72
CA ASN A 47 4.24 0.46 11.13
C ASN A 47 4.03 0.39 9.61
N PRO A 48 3.44 1.43 8.98
CA PRO A 48 3.25 1.48 7.52
C PRO A 48 4.56 1.61 6.75
N ASP A 49 5.62 2.17 7.34
CA ASP A 49 6.96 2.21 6.75
C ASP A 49 7.63 0.84 6.91
N PRO A 50 7.94 0.13 5.80
CA PRO A 50 8.55 -1.19 5.87
C PRO A 50 9.89 -1.21 6.59
N SER A 51 10.71 -0.15 6.51
CA SER A 51 12.02 -0.11 7.17
C SER A 51 11.87 -0.06 8.69
N ILE A 52 10.93 0.75 9.18
CA ILE A 52 10.60 0.84 10.60
C ILE A 52 9.97 -0.46 11.08
N PHE A 53 9.04 -1.03 10.31
CA PHE A 53 8.37 -2.28 10.66
C PHE A 53 9.34 -3.45 10.75
N ILE A 54 10.26 -3.59 9.78
CA ILE A 54 11.30 -4.62 9.79
C ILE A 54 12.24 -4.43 11.00
N SER A 55 12.65 -3.20 11.29
CA SER A 55 13.49 -2.90 12.48
C SER A 55 12.80 -3.37 13.76
N LYS A 56 11.50 -3.11 13.93
CA LYS A 56 10.71 -3.58 15.08
C LYS A 56 10.53 -5.11 15.06
N ALA A 57 10.39 -5.72 13.88
CA ALA A 57 10.20 -7.17 13.74
C ALA A 57 11.44 -7.98 14.16
N ILE A 58 12.63 -7.42 14.10
CA ILE A 58 13.89 -8.06 14.56
C ILE A 58 14.04 -8.05 16.09
N SER A 59 13.18 -7.31 16.80
CA SER A 59 13.16 -7.38 18.26
C SER A 59 13.28 -8.83 18.79
N PRO A 60 14.06 -9.05 19.89
CA PRO A 60 14.61 -8.08 20.83
C PRO A 60 15.96 -7.48 20.45
N ALA A 61 16.58 -7.83 19.30
CA ALA A 61 17.85 -7.27 18.89
C ALA A 61 17.71 -5.79 18.50
N ARG A 62 18.76 -5.01 18.80
CA ARG A 62 18.85 -3.62 18.37
C ARG A 62 19.35 -3.57 16.92
N VAL A 63 18.71 -2.73 16.11
CA VAL A 63 19.04 -2.54 14.69
C VAL A 63 19.73 -1.21 14.49
N SER A 64 20.86 -1.19 13.79
CA SER A 64 21.61 0.01 13.42
C SER A 64 21.08 0.65 12.13
N GLY A 65 20.60 -0.17 11.17
CA GLY A 65 20.04 0.32 9.92
C GLY A 65 19.25 -0.75 9.18
N VAL A 66 18.28 -0.31 8.36
CA VAL A 66 17.51 -1.17 7.45
C VAL A 66 17.53 -0.55 6.07
N TYR A 67 18.00 -1.30 5.08
CA TYR A 67 18.12 -0.87 3.69
C TYR A 67 17.26 -1.77 2.81
N LEU A 68 16.27 -1.15 2.17
CA LEU A 68 15.29 -1.85 1.35
C LEU A 68 15.76 -1.91 -0.10
N ASN A 69 15.65 -3.08 -0.71
CA ASN A 69 15.93 -3.32 -2.11
C ASN A 69 14.73 -4.06 -2.73
N GLU A 70 14.01 -3.38 -3.61
CA GLU A 70 12.90 -3.94 -4.38
C GLU A 70 13.34 -4.05 -5.84
N MET A 71 13.68 -5.23 -6.28
CA MET A 71 13.97 -5.53 -7.68
C MET A 71 12.92 -6.50 -8.22
N GLU A 72 12.47 -6.28 -9.46
CA GLU A 72 11.51 -7.16 -10.13
C GLU A 72 12.00 -8.62 -10.22
N THR A 73 13.31 -8.79 -10.38
CA THR A 73 13.93 -10.12 -10.54
C THR A 73 14.20 -10.86 -9.23
N SER A 74 14.52 -10.14 -8.15
CA SER A 74 14.90 -10.73 -6.84
C SER A 74 13.85 -10.56 -5.73
N GLY A 75 12.75 -9.84 -6.03
CA GLY A 75 11.70 -9.55 -5.08
C GLY A 75 12.10 -8.53 -4.01
N LYS A 76 11.32 -8.48 -2.94
CA LYS A 76 11.52 -7.54 -1.82
C LYS A 76 12.55 -8.09 -0.84
N THR A 77 13.72 -7.48 -0.79
CA THR A 77 14.82 -7.85 0.12
C THR A 77 15.17 -6.68 1.02
N ALA A 78 15.37 -6.93 2.30
CA ALA A 78 15.82 -5.95 3.28
C ALA A 78 17.15 -6.39 3.89
N THR A 79 18.18 -5.56 3.78
CA THR A 79 19.42 -5.73 4.51
C THR A 79 19.29 -5.05 5.87
N VAL A 80 19.40 -5.84 6.94
CA VAL A 80 19.30 -5.36 8.31
C VAL A 80 20.69 -5.39 8.94
N VAL A 81 21.18 -4.22 9.31
CA VAL A 81 22.51 -4.07 9.95
C VAL A 81 22.34 -3.95 11.44
N VAL A 82 23.06 -4.79 12.17
CA VAL A 82 23.04 -4.84 13.63
C VAL A 82 24.46 -4.72 14.21
N PRO A 83 24.61 -4.25 15.46
CA PRO A 83 25.88 -4.34 16.19
C PRO A 83 26.36 -5.79 16.28
N GLU A 84 27.67 -5.99 16.37
CA GLU A 84 28.30 -7.32 16.43
C GLU A 84 27.73 -8.19 17.56
N ASP A 85 27.53 -7.59 18.73
CA ASP A 85 26.98 -8.27 19.92
C ASP A 85 25.51 -8.65 19.78
N GLN A 86 24.79 -8.05 18.81
CA GLN A 86 23.36 -8.29 18.56
C GLN A 86 23.11 -9.31 17.44
N LEU A 87 24.13 -9.69 16.66
CA LEU A 87 23.97 -10.54 15.48
C LEU A 87 23.28 -11.88 15.81
N SER A 88 23.78 -12.59 16.81
CA SER A 88 23.20 -13.89 17.24
C SER A 88 21.78 -13.74 17.75
N LEU A 89 21.45 -12.62 18.43
CA LEU A 89 20.13 -12.33 18.94
C LEU A 89 19.15 -12.00 17.80
N ALA A 90 19.63 -11.24 16.80
CA ALA A 90 18.86 -10.87 15.62
C ALA A 90 18.49 -12.09 14.78
N ILE A 91 19.43 -12.99 14.56
CA ILE A 91 19.21 -14.26 13.85
C ILE A 91 18.31 -15.19 14.68
N GLY A 92 18.57 -15.27 15.98
CA GLY A 92 17.91 -16.17 16.90
C GLY A 92 18.38 -17.63 16.76
N ARG A 93 17.93 -18.47 17.70
CA ARG A 93 18.24 -19.90 17.67
C ARG A 93 17.73 -20.54 16.36
N ASP A 94 18.59 -21.23 15.65
CA ASP A 94 18.30 -21.88 14.35
C ASP A 94 17.68 -20.94 13.30
N GLY A 95 17.96 -19.62 13.39
CA GLY A 95 17.39 -18.61 12.51
C GLY A 95 15.90 -18.31 12.75
N GLN A 96 15.34 -18.70 13.88
CA GLN A 96 13.92 -18.59 14.18
C GLN A 96 13.43 -17.15 14.21
N ASN A 97 14.19 -16.23 14.84
CA ASN A 97 13.80 -14.82 14.93
C ASN A 97 13.74 -14.17 13.53
N ALA A 98 14.80 -14.37 12.73
CA ALA A 98 14.87 -13.86 11.35
C ALA A 98 13.74 -14.41 10.47
N ARG A 99 13.45 -15.72 10.54
CA ARG A 99 12.36 -16.33 9.77
C ARG A 99 10.98 -15.85 10.17
N LEU A 100 10.73 -15.65 11.46
CA LEU A 100 9.46 -15.09 11.94
C LEU A 100 9.28 -13.64 11.49
N ALA A 101 10.35 -12.83 11.59
CA ALA A 101 10.35 -11.46 11.09
C ALA A 101 10.08 -11.39 9.58
N ALA A 102 10.74 -12.24 8.79
CA ALA A 102 10.52 -12.32 7.34
C ALA A 102 9.08 -12.71 6.99
N LYS A 103 8.50 -13.71 7.66
CA LYS A 103 7.10 -14.11 7.46
C LYS A 103 6.12 -13.01 7.84
N LEU A 104 6.37 -12.29 8.93
CA LEU A 104 5.49 -11.24 9.44
C LEU A 104 5.49 -10.01 8.53
N THR A 105 6.65 -9.62 8.02
CA THR A 105 6.83 -8.42 7.20
C THR A 105 6.60 -8.64 5.71
N GLY A 106 6.65 -9.89 5.24
CA GLY A 106 6.61 -10.23 3.81
C GLY A 106 7.89 -9.86 3.05
N TRP A 107 8.99 -9.57 3.75
CA TRP A 107 10.29 -9.24 3.17
C TRP A 107 11.28 -10.39 3.37
N ARG A 108 12.14 -10.62 2.37
CA ARG A 108 13.34 -11.43 2.56
C ARG A 108 14.34 -10.62 3.38
N ILE A 109 14.69 -11.08 4.57
CA ILE A 109 15.55 -10.37 5.50
C ILE A 109 16.96 -10.98 5.47
N ASP A 110 17.95 -10.14 5.17
CA ASP A 110 19.39 -10.46 5.22
C ASP A 110 20.00 -9.70 6.39
N ILE A 111 20.44 -10.41 7.44
CA ILE A 111 20.97 -9.80 8.67
C ILE A 111 22.49 -9.85 8.62
N LYS A 112 23.11 -8.69 8.79
CA LYS A 112 24.57 -8.52 8.77
C LYS A 112 25.05 -7.72 9.99
N SER A 113 26.24 -8.06 10.45
CA SER A 113 26.95 -7.20 11.39
C SER A 113 27.40 -5.90 10.70
N ILE A 114 27.76 -4.89 11.50
CA ILE A 114 28.30 -3.62 10.98
C ILE A 114 29.56 -3.88 10.13
N SER A 115 30.45 -4.77 10.59
CA SER A 115 31.69 -5.09 9.85
C SER A 115 31.41 -5.79 8.52
N GLU A 116 30.48 -6.77 8.50
CA GLU A 116 30.07 -7.47 7.27
C GLU A 116 29.38 -6.53 6.27
N ALA A 117 28.47 -5.68 6.74
CA ALA A 117 27.81 -4.70 5.90
C ALA A 117 28.78 -3.70 5.28
N ALA A 118 29.77 -3.23 6.06
CA ALA A 118 30.81 -2.34 5.55
C ALA A 118 31.70 -3.00 4.50
N ALA A 119 32.10 -4.26 4.71
CA ALA A 119 32.87 -5.02 3.73
C ALA A 119 32.11 -5.22 2.42
N ASP A 120 30.82 -5.51 2.49
CA ASP A 120 29.95 -5.64 1.32
C ASP A 120 29.76 -4.30 0.58
N SER A 121 29.53 -3.21 1.31
CA SER A 121 29.43 -1.87 0.72
C SER A 121 30.73 -1.45 0.03
N LEU A 122 31.89 -1.69 0.66
CA LEU A 122 33.20 -1.46 0.04
C LEU A 122 33.39 -2.30 -1.22
N ARG A 123 33.06 -3.58 -1.17
CA ARG A 123 33.15 -4.46 -2.33
C ARG A 123 32.31 -3.94 -3.48
N LYS A 124 31.06 -3.57 -3.24
CA LYS A 124 30.18 -2.96 -4.26
C LYS A 124 30.83 -1.72 -4.89
N LEU A 125 31.36 -0.80 -4.08
CA LEU A 125 31.98 0.44 -4.58
C LEU A 125 33.26 0.20 -5.38
N LEU A 126 34.01 -0.85 -5.08
CA LEU A 126 35.31 -1.12 -5.72
C LEU A 126 35.19 -2.04 -6.95
N THR A 127 34.15 -2.87 -7.05
CA THR A 127 34.00 -3.87 -8.10
C THR A 127 32.92 -3.56 -9.12
N ASP A 128 31.96 -2.70 -8.79
CA ASP A 128 30.83 -2.42 -9.65
C ASP A 128 30.91 -0.99 -10.21
N GLU A 129 31.13 -0.88 -11.52
CA GLU A 129 31.25 0.41 -12.23
C GLU A 129 29.97 1.26 -12.11
N SER A 130 28.82 0.64 -11.88
CA SER A 130 27.54 1.37 -11.71
C SER A 130 27.54 2.27 -10.47
N TYR A 131 28.44 2.04 -9.51
CA TYR A 131 28.60 2.83 -8.27
C TYR A 131 29.85 3.72 -8.26
N SER A 132 30.54 3.90 -9.40
CA SER A 132 31.80 4.66 -9.51
C SER A 132 31.68 6.11 -9.00
N ASP A 133 30.56 6.78 -9.22
CA ASP A 133 30.30 8.13 -8.74
C ASP A 133 30.05 8.18 -7.20
N ILE A 134 29.46 7.12 -6.63
CA ILE A 134 29.34 6.98 -5.17
C ILE A 134 30.73 6.76 -4.60
N ALA A 135 31.55 5.91 -5.22
CA ALA A 135 32.93 5.67 -4.83
C ALA A 135 33.77 6.94 -4.88
N ALA A 136 33.62 7.77 -5.92
CA ALA A 136 34.29 9.06 -6.04
C ALA A 136 33.96 10.01 -4.89
N ASN A 137 32.72 10.04 -4.44
CA ASN A 137 32.28 10.85 -3.29
C ASN A 137 32.80 10.34 -1.94
N GLU A 138 33.10 9.05 -1.83
CA GLU A 138 33.60 8.42 -0.59
C GLU A 138 35.12 8.13 -0.62
N THR A 139 35.87 8.65 -1.61
CA THR A 139 37.29 8.38 -1.82
C THR A 139 38.13 8.63 -0.58
N ALA A 140 37.84 9.64 0.21
CA ALA A 140 38.54 9.96 1.45
C ALA A 140 38.30 8.95 2.58
N PHE A 141 37.09 8.33 2.58
CA PHE A 141 36.68 7.40 3.65
C PHE A 141 37.06 5.96 3.35
N ILE A 142 37.12 5.55 2.09
CA ILE A 142 37.44 4.18 1.67
C ILE A 142 38.71 3.63 2.36
N PRO A 143 39.86 4.33 2.32
CA PRO A 143 41.09 3.81 2.97
C PRO A 143 40.92 3.66 4.49
N LEU A 144 40.22 4.61 5.11
CA LEU A 144 39.96 4.60 6.55
C LEU A 144 39.14 3.38 6.97
N ILE A 145 38.03 3.12 6.24
CA ILE A 145 37.17 1.96 6.48
C ILE A 145 37.92 0.66 6.23
N GLN A 146 38.75 0.58 5.17
CA GLN A 146 39.62 -0.59 4.91
C GLN A 146 40.56 -0.86 6.08
N GLN A 147 41.19 0.18 6.62
CA GLN A 147 42.08 0.06 7.78
C GLN A 147 41.34 -0.44 9.02
N MET A 148 40.14 0.08 9.30
CA MET A 148 39.33 -0.36 10.44
C MET A 148 38.90 -1.82 10.28
N LEU A 149 38.48 -2.25 9.09
CA LEU A 149 38.13 -3.64 8.82
C LEU A 149 39.37 -4.57 8.91
N ALA A 150 40.53 -4.16 8.43
CA ALA A 150 41.75 -4.91 8.58
C ALA A 150 42.14 -5.06 10.07
N LYS A 151 42.07 -3.97 10.85
CA LYS A 151 42.27 -4.00 12.30
C LYS A 151 41.36 -5.00 12.99
N ARG A 152 40.08 -5.06 12.56
CA ARG A 152 39.10 -6.02 13.07
C ARG A 152 39.44 -7.47 12.68
N ALA A 153 39.84 -7.69 11.41
CA ALA A 153 40.23 -9.01 10.91
C ALA A 153 41.45 -9.59 11.64
N GLU A 154 42.36 -8.73 12.11
CA GLU A 154 43.49 -9.11 12.95
C GLU A 154 43.10 -9.39 14.42
N GLY A 155 41.81 -9.34 14.75
CA GLY A 155 41.33 -9.55 16.13
C GLY A 155 41.52 -8.37 17.07
N ARG A 156 41.93 -7.21 16.57
CA ARG A 156 42.08 -6.00 17.36
C ARG A 156 40.70 -5.33 17.56
N PRO A 157 40.37 -4.91 18.81
CA PRO A 157 39.11 -4.26 19.07
C PRO A 157 39.04 -2.88 18.37
N LEU A 158 37.86 -2.56 17.85
CA LEU A 158 37.52 -1.21 17.37
C LEU A 158 37.03 -0.36 18.55
N MET A 159 37.34 0.93 18.49
CA MET A 159 36.80 1.91 19.44
C MET A 159 35.34 2.25 19.08
N PRO A 160 34.52 2.72 20.04
CA PRO A 160 33.11 3.11 19.75
C PRO A 160 33.02 4.12 18.61
N GLU A 161 33.90 5.10 18.51
CA GLU A 161 33.94 6.11 17.47
C GLU A 161 34.21 5.50 16.08
N GLU A 162 35.04 4.43 16.02
CA GLU A 162 35.32 3.69 14.79
C GLU A 162 34.09 2.94 14.31
N PHE A 163 33.31 2.36 15.22
CA PHE A 163 32.02 1.74 14.87
C PHE A 163 31.03 2.76 14.35
N ASP A 164 30.94 3.94 14.95
CA ASP A 164 30.06 5.01 14.48
C ASP A 164 30.46 5.51 13.08
N GLN A 165 31.74 5.63 12.79
CA GLN A 165 32.24 6.00 11.46
C GLN A 165 31.90 4.94 10.40
N ILE A 166 32.06 3.66 10.74
CA ILE A 166 31.68 2.55 9.86
C ILE A 166 30.17 2.57 9.61
N ALA A 167 29.34 2.74 10.66
CA ALA A 167 27.89 2.80 10.54
C ALA A 167 27.44 3.98 9.68
N GLN A 168 28.01 5.16 9.84
CA GLN A 168 27.76 6.33 9.01
C GLN A 168 28.15 6.12 7.55
N PHE A 169 29.29 5.46 7.29
CA PHE A 169 29.71 5.11 5.94
C PHE A 169 28.67 4.18 5.27
N ILE A 170 28.26 3.12 5.96
CA ILE A 170 27.23 2.20 5.44
C ILE A 170 25.94 2.96 5.12
N ASP A 171 25.48 3.81 6.05
CA ASP A 171 24.24 4.56 5.87
C ASP A 171 24.31 5.49 4.64
N ARG A 172 25.41 6.21 4.44
CA ARG A 172 25.59 7.06 3.26
C ARG A 172 25.62 6.27 1.96
N VAL A 173 26.34 5.14 1.93
CA VAL A 173 26.48 4.31 0.72
C VAL A 173 25.17 3.59 0.39
N GLU A 174 24.60 2.87 1.34
CA GLU A 174 23.40 2.06 1.09
C GLU A 174 22.16 2.93 0.81
N ARG A 175 22.04 4.11 1.42
CA ARG A 175 20.96 5.06 1.06
C ARG A 175 21.11 5.58 -0.36
N LYS A 176 22.33 5.90 -0.82
CA LYS A 176 22.56 6.31 -2.20
C LYS A 176 22.24 5.19 -3.19
N ILE A 177 22.62 3.94 -2.87
CA ILE A 177 22.28 2.76 -3.67
C ILE A 177 20.75 2.56 -3.71
N SER A 178 20.09 2.54 -2.56
CA SER A 178 18.64 2.38 -2.47
C SER A 178 17.87 3.50 -3.19
N SER A 179 18.35 4.74 -3.15
CA SER A 179 17.71 5.86 -3.83
C SER A 179 17.77 5.74 -5.35
N ARG A 180 18.79 5.08 -5.91
CA ARG A 180 18.90 4.81 -7.35
C ARG A 180 17.99 3.69 -7.81
N LEU A 181 17.78 2.69 -6.96
CA LEU A 181 16.89 1.57 -7.28
C LEU A 181 15.41 2.01 -7.26
N LYS A 182 15.05 2.96 -6.37
CA LYS A 182 13.69 3.53 -6.31
C LYS A 182 13.20 4.25 -7.61
N PRO A 183 14.05 4.99 -8.37
CA PRO A 183 13.60 5.66 -9.59
C PRO A 183 13.25 4.72 -10.74
N VAL A 184 13.83 3.53 -10.80
CA VAL A 184 13.52 2.55 -11.84
C VAL A 184 12.09 2.03 -11.68
N VAL A 185 11.67 1.74 -10.45
CA VAL A 185 10.29 1.34 -10.15
C VAL A 185 9.31 2.50 -10.38
N LYS A 186 9.66 3.74 -9.98
CA LYS A 186 8.82 4.91 -10.30
C LYS A 186 8.73 5.19 -11.81
N LYS A 187 9.85 5.10 -12.56
CA LYS A 187 9.83 5.29 -14.02
C LYS A 187 9.03 4.21 -14.73
N ALA A 188 9.11 2.95 -14.31
CA ALA A 188 8.29 1.87 -14.89
C ALA A 188 6.79 2.07 -14.55
N VAL A 189 6.49 2.44 -13.31
CA VAL A 189 5.12 2.77 -12.89
C VAL A 189 4.62 4.04 -13.61
N ASP A 190 5.46 5.05 -13.79
CA ASP A 190 5.12 6.25 -14.54
C ASP A 190 4.92 5.95 -16.04
N THR A 191 5.72 5.07 -16.63
CA THR A 191 5.53 4.62 -18.03
C THR A 191 4.22 3.87 -18.22
N VAL A 192 3.89 2.94 -17.32
CA VAL A 192 2.60 2.22 -17.33
C VAL A 192 1.45 3.19 -17.12
N THR A 193 1.58 4.15 -16.22
CA THR A 193 0.56 5.17 -15.98
C THR A 193 0.35 6.06 -17.21
N VAL A 194 1.43 6.49 -17.86
CA VAL A 194 1.38 7.26 -19.11
C VAL A 194 0.76 6.44 -20.24
N GLN A 195 1.10 5.16 -20.34
CA GLN A 195 0.56 4.26 -21.35
C GLN A 195 -0.94 4.02 -21.17
N ILE A 196 -1.39 3.71 -19.95
CA ILE A 196 -2.83 3.58 -19.64
C ILE A 196 -3.54 4.92 -19.87
N ARG A 197 -2.90 6.06 -19.50
CA ARG A 197 -3.47 7.40 -19.70
C ARG A 197 -3.69 7.72 -21.19
N SER A 198 -2.76 7.31 -22.06
CA SER A 198 -2.88 7.51 -23.51
C SER A 198 -3.96 6.64 -24.17
N GLU A 199 -4.37 5.54 -23.52
CA GLU A 199 -5.47 4.68 -23.97
C GLU A 199 -6.85 5.19 -23.51
N LEU A 200 -6.88 6.15 -22.58
CA LEU A 200 -8.13 6.68 -22.03
C LEU A 200 -8.48 8.01 -22.67
N PRO A 201 -9.70 8.17 -23.18
CA PRO A 201 -10.17 9.43 -23.77
C PRO A 201 -10.19 10.59 -22.74
N ASP A 202 -9.84 11.78 -23.18
CA ASP A 202 -9.69 12.96 -22.31
C ASP A 202 -10.99 13.36 -21.59
N TYR A 203 -12.14 13.16 -22.22
CA TYR A 203 -13.44 13.49 -21.61
C TYR A 203 -13.71 12.74 -20.29
N LEU A 204 -13.07 11.57 -20.05
CA LEU A 204 -13.21 10.85 -18.76
C LEU A 204 -12.58 11.62 -17.61
N PHE A 205 -11.56 12.43 -17.87
CA PHE A 205 -10.89 13.25 -16.87
C PHE A 205 -11.61 14.57 -16.62
N GLU A 206 -12.48 14.98 -17.52
CA GLU A 206 -13.36 16.14 -17.34
C GLU A 206 -14.62 15.80 -16.51
N LYS A 207 -15.00 14.52 -16.47
CA LYS A 207 -16.17 14.05 -15.70
C LYS A 207 -15.83 13.86 -14.22
N SER A 208 -16.58 14.58 -13.36
CA SER A 208 -16.46 14.44 -11.92
C SER A 208 -16.84 13.04 -11.45
N ILE A 209 -16.12 12.52 -10.44
CA ILE A 209 -16.45 11.26 -9.79
C ILE A 209 -17.83 11.31 -9.13
N LEU A 210 -18.34 12.47 -8.77
CA LEU A 210 -19.67 12.67 -8.19
C LEU A 210 -20.79 12.34 -9.18
N ASP A 211 -20.52 12.49 -10.49
CA ASP A 211 -21.46 12.21 -11.58
C ASP A 211 -21.35 10.75 -12.07
N SER A 212 -20.50 9.93 -11.49
CA SER A 212 -20.23 8.55 -11.90
C SER A 212 -21.39 7.58 -11.66
N GLY A 213 -22.41 8.00 -10.90
CA GLY A 213 -23.49 7.09 -10.52
C GLY A 213 -23.12 6.17 -9.33
N LEU A 214 -21.93 6.21 -8.73
CA LEU A 214 -21.58 5.49 -7.48
C LEU A 214 -22.34 6.05 -6.25
N PRO A 215 -22.55 5.29 -5.16
CA PRO A 215 -23.14 5.80 -3.93
C PRO A 215 -22.39 7.03 -3.41
N GLU A 216 -23.11 8.03 -2.89
CA GLU A 216 -22.51 9.29 -2.40
C GLU A 216 -21.37 9.07 -1.43
N HIS A 217 -21.53 8.13 -0.47
CA HIS A 217 -20.46 7.83 0.50
C HIS A 217 -19.20 7.27 -0.17
N VAL A 218 -19.32 6.51 -1.27
CA VAL A 218 -18.17 5.96 -2.02
C VAL A 218 -17.49 7.08 -2.81
N THR A 219 -18.27 7.95 -3.48
CA THR A 219 -17.72 9.07 -4.25
C THR A 219 -16.98 10.06 -3.36
N TYR A 220 -17.48 10.36 -2.15
CA TYR A 220 -16.78 11.22 -1.20
C TYR A 220 -15.45 10.61 -0.73
N ILE A 221 -15.42 9.32 -0.41
CA ILE A 221 -14.17 8.64 -0.01
C ILE A 221 -13.16 8.65 -1.15
N LEU A 222 -13.58 8.39 -2.38
CA LEU A 222 -12.72 8.43 -3.55
C LEU A 222 -12.19 9.85 -3.81
N GLN A 223 -13.02 10.88 -3.68
CA GLN A 223 -12.61 12.27 -3.84
C GLN A 223 -11.62 12.70 -2.75
N GLU A 224 -11.84 12.32 -1.49
CA GLU A 224 -10.91 12.59 -0.38
C GLU A 224 -9.58 11.87 -0.57
N ALA A 225 -9.57 10.70 -1.20
CA ALA A 225 -8.38 9.95 -1.57
C ALA A 225 -7.63 10.52 -2.79
N GLY A 226 -8.17 11.58 -3.44
CA GLY A 226 -7.54 12.26 -4.56
C GLY A 226 -8.03 11.85 -5.95
N TYR A 227 -9.03 10.95 -6.05
CA TYR A 227 -9.67 10.57 -7.32
C TYR A 227 -10.80 11.57 -7.64
N ALA A 228 -10.46 12.67 -8.31
CA ALA A 228 -11.42 13.74 -8.59
C ALA A 228 -12.29 13.45 -9.80
N SER A 229 -11.79 12.70 -10.78
CA SER A 229 -12.46 12.39 -12.04
C SER A 229 -12.74 10.90 -12.21
N LEU A 230 -13.66 10.57 -13.12
CA LEU A 230 -13.90 9.19 -13.53
C LEU A 230 -12.67 8.58 -14.22
N GLY A 231 -11.91 9.40 -14.96
CA GLY A 231 -10.67 9.00 -15.59
C GLY A 231 -9.61 8.57 -14.57
N ASP A 232 -9.49 9.28 -13.44
CA ASP A 232 -8.56 8.90 -12.36
C ASP A 232 -8.93 7.56 -11.74
N LEU A 233 -10.22 7.30 -11.54
CA LEU A 233 -10.71 6.02 -11.03
C LEU A 233 -10.42 4.88 -12.01
N VAL A 234 -10.76 5.03 -13.30
CA VAL A 234 -10.51 4.02 -14.35
C VAL A 234 -9.01 3.72 -14.47
N LEU A 235 -8.17 4.76 -14.46
CA LEU A 235 -6.72 4.63 -14.50
C LEU A 235 -6.21 3.82 -13.30
N GLN A 236 -6.68 4.12 -12.09
CA GLN A 236 -6.26 3.41 -10.89
C GLN A 236 -6.75 1.96 -10.87
N VAL A 237 -7.98 1.68 -11.28
CA VAL A 237 -8.50 0.30 -11.36
C VAL A 237 -7.71 -0.53 -12.38
N LYS A 238 -7.39 0.02 -13.56
CA LYS A 238 -6.54 -0.65 -14.56
C LYS A 238 -5.11 -0.87 -14.08
N LYS A 239 -4.56 0.05 -13.27
CA LYS A 239 -3.20 -0.04 -12.75
C LYS A 239 -3.10 -1.00 -11.56
N ASN A 240 -3.92 -0.83 -10.57
CA ASN A 240 -3.94 -1.64 -9.34
C ASN A 240 -5.25 -1.45 -8.56
N PRO A 241 -6.22 -2.35 -8.69
CA PRO A 241 -7.51 -2.25 -7.98
C PRO A 241 -7.36 -2.40 -6.45
N ASP A 242 -6.31 -3.07 -5.96
CA ASP A 242 -6.08 -3.30 -4.53
C ASP A 242 -5.80 -2.01 -3.75
N GLU A 243 -5.31 -0.96 -4.42
CA GLU A 243 -5.09 0.35 -3.82
C GLU A 243 -6.42 0.99 -3.37
N ILE A 244 -7.48 0.78 -4.14
CA ILE A 244 -8.81 1.29 -3.81
C ILE A 244 -9.40 0.53 -2.61
N LEU A 245 -9.15 -0.78 -2.52
CA LEU A 245 -9.57 -1.60 -1.37
C LEU A 245 -8.88 -1.22 -0.05
N LYS A 246 -7.72 -0.56 -0.11
CA LYS A 246 -7.00 -0.08 1.08
C LYS A 246 -7.60 1.20 1.67
N LEU A 247 -8.48 1.88 0.93
CA LEU A 247 -9.11 3.12 1.41
C LEU A 247 -10.07 2.81 2.57
N GLN A 248 -9.94 3.60 3.62
CA GLN A 248 -10.80 3.47 4.79
C GLN A 248 -12.26 3.78 4.42
N GLY A 249 -13.15 2.81 4.62
CA GLY A 249 -14.57 2.94 4.24
C GLY A 249 -14.94 2.28 2.91
N ILE A 250 -14.00 1.83 2.10
CA ILE A 250 -14.24 1.01 0.91
C ILE A 250 -14.24 -0.47 1.32
N GLY A 251 -15.42 -1.05 1.44
CA GLY A 251 -15.60 -2.48 1.71
C GLY A 251 -15.94 -3.28 0.46
N PRO A 252 -16.14 -4.62 0.60
CA PRO A 252 -16.46 -5.50 -0.54
C PRO A 252 -17.69 -5.05 -1.35
N ARG A 253 -18.72 -4.48 -0.70
CA ARG A 253 -19.90 -3.96 -1.37
C ARG A 253 -19.59 -2.74 -2.24
N ALA A 254 -18.81 -1.79 -1.71
CA ALA A 254 -18.38 -0.62 -2.48
C ALA A 254 -17.52 -1.02 -3.69
N MET A 255 -16.65 -2.03 -3.53
CA MET A 255 -15.85 -2.56 -4.64
C MET A 255 -16.72 -3.27 -5.69
N THR A 256 -17.79 -3.95 -5.31
CA THR A 256 -18.76 -4.53 -6.26
C THR A 256 -19.43 -3.45 -7.11
N GLU A 257 -19.81 -2.32 -6.50
CA GLU A 257 -20.39 -1.17 -7.23
C GLU A 257 -19.37 -0.52 -8.19
N ILE A 258 -18.11 -0.39 -7.74
CA ILE A 258 -17.02 0.12 -8.59
C ILE A 258 -16.77 -0.83 -9.77
N ASN A 259 -16.70 -2.14 -9.54
CA ASN A 259 -16.51 -3.11 -10.62
C ASN A 259 -17.67 -3.10 -11.61
N HIS A 260 -18.92 -2.99 -11.14
CA HIS A 260 -20.09 -2.86 -12.01
C HIS A 260 -19.99 -1.62 -12.92
N LEU A 261 -19.57 -0.48 -12.36
CA LEU A 261 -19.31 0.72 -13.15
C LEU A 261 -18.20 0.50 -14.18
N MET A 262 -17.11 -0.22 -13.80
CA MET A 262 -16.03 -0.55 -14.75
C MET A 262 -16.50 -1.46 -15.87
N ASP A 263 -17.32 -2.47 -15.58
CA ASP A 263 -17.88 -3.40 -16.57
C ASP A 263 -18.77 -2.68 -17.61
N GLU A 264 -19.38 -1.55 -17.23
CA GLU A 264 -20.17 -0.71 -18.16
C GLU A 264 -19.30 0.29 -18.95
N VAL A 265 -18.30 0.88 -18.32
CA VAL A 265 -17.47 1.95 -18.91
C VAL A 265 -16.38 1.39 -19.84
N LEU A 266 -15.70 0.30 -19.46
CA LEU A 266 -14.59 -0.25 -20.24
C LEU A 266 -14.97 -0.68 -21.67
N PRO A 267 -16.11 -1.36 -21.93
CA PRO A 267 -16.50 -1.72 -23.29
C PRO A 267 -16.80 -0.50 -24.18
N ILE A 268 -17.24 0.62 -23.59
CA ILE A 268 -17.49 1.85 -24.33
C ILE A 268 -16.16 2.49 -24.74
N ILE A 269 -15.18 2.53 -23.85
CA ILE A 269 -13.83 3.03 -24.14
C ILE A 269 -13.19 2.20 -25.27
N GLU A 270 -13.30 0.87 -25.22
CA GLU A 270 -12.77 -0.01 -26.26
C GLU A 270 -13.39 0.25 -27.64
N LYS A 271 -14.72 0.45 -27.68
CA LYS A 271 -15.42 0.79 -28.94
C LYS A 271 -14.97 2.13 -29.51
N ILE A 272 -14.79 3.13 -28.65
CA ILE A 272 -14.32 4.47 -29.07
C ILE A 272 -12.90 4.38 -29.63
N ASN A 273 -12.00 3.68 -28.94
CA ASN A 273 -10.64 3.51 -29.40
C ASN A 273 -10.56 2.71 -30.71
N ALA A 274 -11.41 1.69 -30.90
CA ALA A 274 -11.49 0.93 -32.14
C ALA A 274 -11.99 1.77 -33.31
N THR A 275 -12.95 2.68 -33.09
CA THR A 275 -13.48 3.60 -34.11
C THR A 275 -12.42 4.63 -34.51
N ALA A 276 -11.73 5.22 -33.52
CA ALA A 276 -10.68 6.19 -33.76
C ALA A 276 -9.45 5.60 -34.48
N GLN A 277 -9.13 4.32 -34.25
CA GLN A 277 -8.09 3.60 -35.00
C GLN A 277 -8.53 3.29 -36.45
N ALA A 278 -9.77 2.87 -36.65
CA ALA A 278 -10.31 2.57 -37.97
C ALA A 278 -10.37 3.82 -38.87
N GLU A 279 -10.57 5.00 -38.31
CA GLU A 279 -10.54 6.28 -39.03
C GLU A 279 -9.12 6.72 -39.40
N LYS A 280 -8.13 6.47 -38.56
CA LYS A 280 -6.70 6.74 -38.83
C LYS A 280 -6.12 5.85 -39.94
N ASP A 281 -6.61 4.62 -40.08
CA ASP A 281 -6.16 3.68 -41.09
C ASP A 281 -6.82 3.93 -42.49
N GLN A 282 -7.78 4.87 -42.60
CA GLN A 282 -8.49 5.19 -43.84
C GLN A 282 -8.10 6.52 -44.46
N GLU A 283 -7.18 7.31 -43.89
CA GLU A 283 -6.69 8.53 -44.54
C GLU A 283 -5.56 8.23 -45.53
N PRO A 284 -5.74 8.52 -46.86
CA PRO A 284 -4.63 8.55 -47.80
C PRO A 284 -3.89 9.88 -47.64
N GLU A 285 -2.54 9.78 -47.67
CA GLU A 285 -1.62 10.91 -47.68
C GLU A 285 -1.99 11.95 -48.75
N THR A 286 -2.58 13.06 -48.35
CA THR A 286 -2.61 14.30 -49.15
C THR A 286 -2.56 15.51 -48.19
N GLU A 287 -1.45 16.23 -48.32
CA GLU A 287 -1.22 17.53 -47.71
C GLU A 287 -2.33 18.53 -48.11
N ALA A 288 -3.12 19.02 -47.16
CA ALA A 288 -3.84 20.28 -47.30
C ALA A 288 -4.20 20.84 -45.92
N VAL A 289 -3.88 22.09 -45.73
CA VAL A 289 -4.21 22.95 -44.58
C VAL A 289 -5.72 22.93 -44.34
N VAL A 290 -6.15 22.48 -43.15
CA VAL A 290 -7.54 22.60 -42.70
C VAL A 290 -7.59 22.97 -41.20
N GLU A 291 -8.43 23.94 -40.89
CA GLU A 291 -8.82 24.36 -39.54
C GLU A 291 -9.35 23.18 -38.72
N PRO A 292 -9.25 23.19 -37.37
CA PRO A 292 -9.73 22.08 -36.54
C PRO A 292 -11.24 21.99 -36.60
N VAL A 293 -11.74 21.02 -37.34
CA VAL A 293 -13.16 20.60 -37.31
C VAL A 293 -13.27 19.52 -36.22
N GLU A 294 -14.11 19.77 -35.21
CA GLU A 294 -14.44 18.78 -34.19
C GLU A 294 -15.01 17.51 -34.85
N GLU A 295 -14.39 16.37 -34.60
CA GLU A 295 -14.67 15.10 -35.26
C GLU A 295 -16.07 14.55 -34.84
N PRO A 296 -16.91 14.12 -35.77
CA PRO A 296 -18.28 13.62 -35.49
C PRO A 296 -18.33 12.32 -34.64
N ALA A 297 -17.26 11.54 -34.61
CA ALA A 297 -17.15 10.30 -33.81
C ALA A 297 -16.99 10.59 -32.30
N GLU A 298 -16.25 11.62 -31.95
CA GLU A 298 -16.05 12.03 -30.56
C GLU A 298 -17.35 12.58 -29.95
N GLN A 299 -18.12 13.33 -30.73
CA GLN A 299 -19.43 13.82 -30.29
C GLN A 299 -20.47 12.70 -30.12
N ALA A 300 -20.46 11.68 -30.97
CA ALA A 300 -21.34 10.51 -30.84
C ALA A 300 -20.96 9.66 -29.62
N ALA A 301 -19.67 9.50 -29.34
CA ALA A 301 -19.15 8.79 -28.17
C ALA A 301 -19.47 9.51 -26.87
N LEU A 302 -19.31 10.83 -26.86
CA LEU A 302 -19.69 11.68 -25.72
C LEU A 302 -21.19 11.61 -25.45
N ALA A 303 -22.03 11.61 -26.49
CA ALA A 303 -23.47 11.47 -26.37
C ALA A 303 -23.89 10.11 -25.79
N MET A 304 -23.25 9.00 -26.25
CA MET A 304 -23.49 7.66 -25.69
C MET A 304 -23.09 7.58 -24.21
N PHE A 305 -21.97 8.17 -23.85
CA PHE A 305 -21.47 8.18 -22.47
C PHE A 305 -22.35 9.02 -21.54
N VAL A 306 -22.79 10.19 -21.99
CA VAL A 306 -23.73 11.03 -21.26
C VAL A 306 -25.07 10.31 -21.06
N ALA A 307 -25.57 9.61 -22.10
CA ALA A 307 -26.79 8.82 -22.00
C ALA A 307 -26.69 7.65 -21.01
N LEU A 308 -25.51 7.02 -20.91
CA LEU A 308 -25.22 5.98 -19.90
C LEU A 308 -25.28 6.55 -18.50
N LEU A 309 -24.59 7.67 -18.25
CA LEU A 309 -24.59 8.31 -16.94
C LEU A 309 -25.99 8.74 -16.50
N HIS A 310 -26.81 9.28 -17.42
CA HIS A 310 -28.22 9.60 -17.14
C HIS A 310 -29.00 8.35 -16.76
N ARG A 311 -28.84 7.23 -17.47
CA ARG A 311 -29.53 5.96 -17.14
C ARG A 311 -29.16 5.45 -15.76
N LEU A 312 -27.87 5.55 -15.37
CA LEU A 312 -27.37 5.15 -14.05
C LEU A 312 -27.96 6.03 -12.94
N GLN A 313 -28.07 7.33 -13.18
CA GLN A 313 -28.69 8.28 -12.25
C GLN A 313 -30.22 8.02 -12.11
N ASP A 314 -30.93 7.76 -13.21
CA ASP A 314 -32.38 7.49 -13.22
C ASP A 314 -32.70 6.16 -12.53
N ALA A 315 -31.95 5.10 -12.78
CA ALA A 315 -32.13 3.80 -12.12
C ALA A 315 -31.99 3.92 -10.59
N ARG A 316 -31.08 4.77 -10.11
CA ARG A 316 -30.92 5.07 -8.68
C ARG A 316 -32.03 5.92 -8.09
N ALA A 317 -32.52 6.90 -8.81
CA ALA A 317 -33.66 7.71 -8.37
C ALA A 317 -34.90 6.84 -8.16
N GLN A 318 -35.12 5.83 -9.02
CA GLN A 318 -36.20 4.85 -8.89
C GLN A 318 -35.99 3.90 -7.69
N GLY A 319 -34.77 3.40 -7.46
CA GLY A 319 -34.45 2.54 -6.32
C GLY A 319 -34.58 3.23 -4.95
N ARG A 320 -34.25 4.53 -4.85
CA ARG A 320 -34.50 5.33 -3.63
C ARG A 320 -36.00 5.47 -3.32
N GLY A 321 -36.83 5.65 -4.32
CA GLY A 321 -38.25 5.76 -4.12
C GLY A 321 -38.94 4.46 -3.64
N GLU A 322 -38.40 3.28 -3.93
CA GLU A 322 -38.87 2.00 -3.41
C GLU A 322 -38.40 1.73 -1.98
N HIS A 323 -37.19 2.11 -1.65
CA HIS A 323 -36.63 1.94 -0.29
C HIS A 323 -37.34 2.82 0.75
N ASP A 324 -37.66 4.07 0.39
CA ASP A 324 -38.44 4.99 1.25
C ASP A 324 -39.86 4.51 1.43
N ARG A 325 -40.51 3.95 0.40
CA ARG A 325 -41.85 3.35 0.51
C ARG A 325 -41.85 2.11 1.40
N HIS A 326 -40.76 1.34 1.41
CA HIS A 326 -40.65 0.15 2.25
C HIS A 326 -40.42 0.51 3.73
N GLN A 327 -39.61 1.54 4.00
CA GLN A 327 -39.41 2.06 5.37
C GLN A 327 -40.68 2.72 5.93
N HIS A 328 -41.44 3.43 5.09
CA HIS A 328 -42.73 4.02 5.49
C HIS A 328 -43.78 2.95 5.83
N ARG A 329 -43.81 1.84 5.08
CA ARG A 329 -44.69 0.69 5.39
C ARG A 329 -44.29 -0.05 6.67
N GLN A 330 -43.02 -0.13 7.00
CA GLN A 330 -42.56 -0.76 8.24
C GLN A 330 -42.84 0.12 9.47
N ARG A 331 -42.75 1.45 9.35
CA ARG A 331 -43.11 2.38 10.44
C ARG A 331 -44.63 2.37 10.75
N HIS A 332 -45.49 2.23 9.77
CA HIS A 332 -46.93 2.11 10.00
C HIS A 332 -47.32 0.78 10.62
N ARG A 333 -46.67 -0.34 10.29
CA ARG A 333 -46.91 -1.64 10.94
C ARG A 333 -46.46 -1.71 12.40
N GLY A 334 -45.42 -0.98 12.78
CA GLY A 334 -44.97 -0.88 14.17
C GLY A 334 -45.92 -0.08 15.05
N HIS A 335 -46.61 0.92 14.48
CA HIS A 335 -47.49 1.79 15.27
C HIS A 335 -48.88 1.16 15.53
N ASP A 336 -49.36 0.25 14.67
CA ASP A 336 -50.60 -0.50 14.89
C ASP A 336 -50.42 -1.67 15.86
N GLY A 337 -49.24 -2.29 15.94
CA GLY A 337 -48.90 -3.34 16.91
C GLY A 337 -48.87 -2.85 18.38
N ASP A 338 -48.40 -1.64 18.61
CA ASP A 338 -48.32 -1.04 19.95
C ASP A 338 -49.72 -0.60 20.48
N ARG A 339 -50.70 -0.38 19.61
CA ARG A 339 -52.07 -0.06 20.02
C ARG A 339 -52.86 -1.30 20.44
N GLU A 340 -52.65 -2.47 19.87
CA GLU A 340 -53.31 -3.72 20.30
C GLU A 340 -52.76 -4.22 21.65
N LEU A 341 -51.47 -4.04 21.94
CA LEU A 341 -50.87 -4.41 23.24
C LEU A 341 -51.31 -3.48 24.39
N ALA A 342 -51.66 -2.22 24.11
CA ALA A 342 -52.10 -1.28 25.16
C ALA A 342 -53.55 -1.49 25.59
N VAL A 343 -54.40 -2.13 24.78
CA VAL A 343 -55.80 -2.43 25.10
C VAL A 343 -55.93 -3.69 25.98
N ASP A 344 -55.03 -4.67 25.81
CA ASP A 344 -55.05 -5.92 26.59
C ASP A 344 -54.56 -5.78 28.03
N HIS A 345 -53.76 -4.74 28.36
CA HIS A 345 -53.34 -4.47 29.72
C HIS A 345 -54.30 -3.65 30.57
N ALA A 346 -55.27 -2.95 29.95
CA ALA A 346 -56.28 -2.20 30.68
C ALA A 346 -57.47 -3.08 31.15
N GLY A 347 -57.64 -4.27 30.62
CA GLY A 347 -58.72 -5.22 30.93
C GLY A 347 -58.46 -6.13 32.16
N ARG A 348 -57.28 -6.15 32.73
CA ARG A 348 -56.92 -7.03 33.87
C ARG A 348 -56.74 -6.33 35.23
N ALA A 349 -57.11 -5.07 35.35
CA ALA A 349 -57.00 -4.32 36.62
C ALA A 349 -58.34 -4.02 37.28
N ALA A 350 -59.43 -4.71 36.85
CA ALA A 350 -60.77 -4.57 37.48
C ALA A 350 -61.43 -5.94 37.61
N GLU A 351 -60.84 -6.85 38.43
CA GLU A 351 -61.51 -7.94 39.18
C GLU A 351 -60.65 -8.27 40.41
#